data_4e01a454782124b99cfc4878cf9cd677
#
_entry.id   4e01a454782124b99cfc4878cf9cd677
#
_cell.length_a   1.000
_cell.length_b   1.000
_cell.length_c   1.000
_cell.angle_alpha   90.00
_cell.angle_beta   90.00
_cell.angle_gamma   90.00
#
_symmetry.space_group_name_H-M   'P 1'
#
loop_
_entity.id
_entity.type
_entity.pdbx_description
1 polymer ?
#
loop_
_entity_poly.entity_id
_entity_poly.type
_entity_poly.pdbx_seq_one_letter_code
_entity_poly.pdbx_strand_id
1 'polypeptide(L)'
;LSLTNGNFDIVEVGDYISMPSRTGSMLSLSGCKKIVFNDVRVYASGGMCCVASGGEGGHEFHHFIATRRPGTNRLYAFGADGFHMNELANGPVIEDSEMSYTADDLINIHGRFGWVCSRNNNSKTHLRILCSAGAIKVGQEIDFWDNVTQQYRGKATVESLTRVSNATEIAEAKKDVIQYLDGSIYDIVLSNEVEADKASLIEHHANVCSGFVVRNCKLHDTFNRGFLINGASDGIIENNIVQNVGSGQSFHMETWIYGEGQYINNLIVRNNTFKKAGALWFSTVPPGGNSF
;
A
#
# COMPACT_ATOMS: atom_id res chain seq x y z
N LEU A 1 -0.61 -31.46 12.15
CA LEU A 1 -1.23 -30.34 11.42
C LEU A 1 -2.65 -30.74 11.04
N SER A 2 -3.63 -30.08 11.61
CA SER A 2 -5.04 -30.22 11.22
C SER A 2 -5.35 -29.09 10.23
N LEU A 3 -5.57 -29.44 8.99
CA LEU A 3 -5.97 -28.52 7.94
C LEU A 3 -7.50 -28.49 7.90
N THR A 4 -8.14 -27.41 8.35
CA THR A 4 -9.57 -27.41 8.62
C THR A 4 -10.46 -26.75 7.55
N ASN A 5 -9.89 -26.03 6.57
CA ASN A 5 -10.68 -25.38 5.52
C ASN A 5 -9.90 -25.35 4.20
N GLY A 6 -10.10 -26.32 3.34
CA GLY A 6 -9.52 -26.35 1.99
C GLY A 6 -9.88 -27.64 1.26
N ASN A 7 -9.84 -27.62 -0.05
CA ASN A 7 -9.97 -28.81 -0.86
C ASN A 7 -8.59 -29.51 -0.90
N PHE A 8 -8.40 -30.50 -0.04
CA PHE A 8 -7.14 -31.26 0.08
C PHE A 8 -7.08 -32.47 -0.83
N ASP A 9 -8.10 -32.71 -1.62
CA ASP A 9 -8.16 -33.86 -2.56
C ASP A 9 -7.13 -33.72 -3.69
N ILE A 10 -6.52 -32.54 -3.84
CA ILE A 10 -5.47 -32.24 -4.82
C ILE A 10 -4.04 -32.40 -4.25
N VAL A 11 -3.88 -32.69 -2.96
CA VAL A 11 -2.56 -32.85 -2.32
C VAL A 11 -2.18 -34.33 -2.29
N GLU A 12 -1.04 -34.67 -2.85
CA GLU A 12 -0.52 -36.02 -2.94
C GLU A 12 0.70 -36.22 -2.04
N VAL A 13 0.99 -37.51 -1.73
CA VAL A 13 2.20 -37.87 -0.97
C VAL A 13 3.44 -37.57 -1.81
N GLY A 14 4.30 -36.70 -1.29
CA GLY A 14 5.49 -36.20 -1.99
C GLY A 14 5.42 -34.73 -2.37
N ASP A 15 4.25 -34.09 -2.24
CA ASP A 15 4.10 -32.66 -2.50
C ASP A 15 4.84 -31.82 -1.47
N TYR A 16 5.39 -30.71 -1.95
CA TYR A 16 6.04 -29.72 -1.10
C TYR A 16 5.01 -28.75 -0.53
N ILE A 17 5.06 -28.55 0.79
CA ILE A 17 4.22 -27.57 1.49
C ILE A 17 5.10 -26.45 2.02
N SER A 18 4.70 -25.21 1.78
CA SER A 18 5.33 -24.03 2.36
C SER A 18 4.30 -23.22 3.12
N MET A 19 4.67 -22.77 4.33
CA MET A 19 3.88 -21.87 5.15
C MET A 19 4.68 -20.58 5.36
N PRO A 20 4.41 -19.51 4.58
CA PRO A 20 5.09 -18.24 4.75
C PRO A 20 4.82 -17.67 6.15
N SER A 21 5.88 -17.28 6.85
CA SER A 21 5.75 -16.74 8.21
C SER A 21 5.18 -15.31 8.24
N ARG A 22 5.29 -14.59 7.13
CA ARG A 22 4.92 -13.17 6.96
C ARG A 22 5.57 -12.22 7.98
N THR A 23 6.69 -12.62 8.57
CA THR A 23 7.38 -11.86 9.62
C THR A 23 8.82 -11.54 9.23
N GLY A 24 9.28 -10.33 9.57
CA GLY A 24 10.64 -9.88 9.34
C GLY A 24 10.94 -9.60 7.86
N SER A 25 10.94 -8.34 7.48
CA SER A 25 11.38 -7.92 6.14
C SER A 25 12.89 -7.92 6.03
N MET A 26 13.43 -8.20 4.83
CA MET A 26 14.89 -8.19 4.62
C MET A 26 15.45 -6.77 4.65
N LEU A 27 14.77 -5.84 3.98
CA LEU A 27 15.07 -4.42 3.99
C LEU A 27 13.89 -3.65 4.58
N SER A 28 14.16 -2.78 5.53
CA SER A 28 13.15 -1.90 6.13
C SER A 28 13.67 -0.47 6.14
N LEU A 29 12.99 0.41 5.41
CA LEU A 29 13.33 1.82 5.24
C LEU A 29 12.21 2.66 5.85
N SER A 30 12.41 3.15 7.06
CA SER A 30 11.41 3.96 7.75
C SER A 30 11.85 5.41 7.87
N GLY A 31 11.06 6.35 7.33
CA GLY A 31 11.34 7.78 7.39
C GLY A 31 12.61 8.19 6.64
N CYS A 32 13.08 7.37 5.70
CA CYS A 32 14.32 7.59 4.98
C CYS A 32 14.14 8.50 3.75
N LYS A 33 15.27 9.01 3.26
CA LYS A 33 15.37 9.80 2.05
C LYS A 33 16.44 9.22 1.15
N LYS A 34 16.09 8.98 -0.11
CA LYS A 34 16.99 8.68 -1.23
C LYS A 34 18.08 7.65 -0.90
N ILE A 35 17.68 6.46 -0.52
CA ILE A 35 18.59 5.32 -0.40
C ILE A 35 18.69 4.66 -1.78
N VAL A 36 19.90 4.37 -2.22
CA VAL A 36 20.19 3.79 -3.53
C VAL A 36 20.79 2.39 -3.36
N PHE A 37 20.19 1.42 -4.02
CA PHE A 37 20.66 0.04 -4.09
C PHE A 37 21.07 -0.29 -5.53
N ASN A 38 22.35 -0.61 -5.72
CA ASN A 38 22.90 -1.03 -7.01
C ASN A 38 23.45 -2.45 -6.91
N ASP A 39 23.14 -3.30 -7.89
CA ASP A 39 23.66 -4.68 -8.00
C ASP A 39 23.44 -5.52 -6.72
N VAL A 40 22.27 -5.40 -6.10
CA VAL A 40 21.92 -6.13 -4.87
C VAL A 40 21.14 -7.40 -5.20
N ARG A 41 21.47 -8.50 -4.53
CA ARG A 41 20.75 -9.77 -4.66
C ARG A 41 20.21 -10.22 -3.32
N VAL A 42 18.90 -10.50 -3.28
CA VAL A 42 18.19 -11.00 -2.11
C VAL A 42 17.49 -12.31 -2.45
N TYR A 43 17.79 -13.35 -1.68
CA TYR A 43 17.29 -14.70 -1.98
C TYR A 43 16.27 -15.25 -1.00
N ALA A 44 16.06 -14.60 0.13
CA ALA A 44 15.07 -15.02 1.10
C ALA A 44 14.73 -13.94 2.13
N SER A 45 13.45 -13.93 2.53
CA SER A 45 12.96 -13.24 3.73
C SER A 45 11.76 -13.99 4.31
N GLY A 46 11.58 -13.93 5.61
CA GLY A 46 10.39 -14.48 6.26
C GLY A 46 9.13 -13.64 6.00
N GLY A 47 9.30 -12.35 5.76
CA GLY A 47 8.25 -11.40 5.36
C GLY A 47 8.53 -10.82 3.98
N MET A 48 8.42 -9.51 3.84
CA MET A 48 8.65 -8.78 2.58
C MET A 48 10.13 -8.79 2.19
N CYS A 49 10.44 -8.63 0.91
CA CYS A 49 11.81 -8.37 0.49
C CYS A 49 12.25 -6.97 0.94
N CYS A 50 11.49 -5.96 0.56
CA CYS A 50 11.77 -4.57 0.92
C CYS A 50 10.48 -3.87 1.32
N VAL A 51 10.44 -3.27 2.50
CA VAL A 51 9.38 -2.36 2.92
C VAL A 51 9.95 -0.98 3.14
N ALA A 52 9.33 0.04 2.53
CA ALA A 52 9.65 1.45 2.78
C ALA A 52 8.38 2.17 3.23
N SER A 53 8.46 2.90 4.35
CA SER A 53 7.31 3.56 4.94
C SER A 53 7.62 4.98 5.40
N GLY A 54 6.82 5.92 4.93
CA GLY A 54 6.89 7.33 5.31
C GLY A 54 8.18 8.03 4.91
N GLY A 55 8.28 9.30 5.24
CA GLY A 55 9.44 10.14 4.93
C GLY A 55 9.45 10.68 3.50
N GLU A 56 10.59 11.24 3.11
CA GLU A 56 10.73 11.83 1.78
C GLU A 56 10.76 10.78 0.66
N GLY A 57 11.16 9.54 0.93
CA GLY A 57 11.24 8.49 -0.08
C GLY A 57 12.27 8.75 -1.18
N GLY A 58 11.87 8.52 -2.44
CA GLY A 58 12.77 8.66 -3.59
C GLY A 58 13.87 7.62 -3.60
N HIS A 59 13.59 6.42 -3.09
CA HIS A 59 14.54 5.31 -3.08
C HIS A 59 14.74 4.76 -4.48
N GLU A 60 15.96 4.35 -4.80
CA GLU A 60 16.32 3.85 -6.12
C GLU A 60 16.86 2.42 -6.03
N PHE A 61 16.38 1.54 -6.91
CA PHE A 61 16.77 0.13 -6.99
C PHE A 61 17.16 -0.17 -8.43
N HIS A 62 18.47 -0.36 -8.66
CA HIS A 62 19.06 -0.63 -9.97
C HIS A 62 19.71 -2.00 -9.97
N HIS A 63 19.41 -2.83 -10.98
CA HIS A 63 19.90 -4.21 -11.07
C HIS A 63 19.65 -5.00 -9.76
N PHE A 64 18.48 -4.77 -9.14
CA PHE A 64 18.11 -5.41 -7.89
C PHE A 64 17.42 -6.75 -8.20
N ILE A 65 18.04 -7.85 -7.78
CA ILE A 65 17.53 -9.21 -8.03
C ILE A 65 16.96 -9.78 -6.74
N ALA A 66 15.66 -9.95 -6.69
CA ALA A 66 14.94 -10.54 -5.57
C ALA A 66 14.19 -11.80 -6.04
N THR A 67 14.78 -12.94 -5.79
CA THR A 67 14.28 -14.23 -6.26
C THR A 67 14.68 -15.34 -5.30
N ARG A 68 14.18 -16.55 -5.48
CA ARG A 68 14.69 -17.70 -4.73
C ARG A 68 16.12 -18.06 -5.14
N ARG A 69 16.91 -18.51 -4.16
CA ARG A 69 18.30 -18.88 -4.43
C ARG A 69 18.37 -19.98 -5.50
N PRO A 70 19.16 -19.80 -6.56
CA PRO A 70 19.35 -20.81 -7.60
C PRO A 70 19.81 -22.16 -7.02
N GLY A 71 19.31 -23.26 -7.59
CA GLY A 71 19.65 -24.61 -7.14
C GLY A 71 19.00 -25.05 -5.82
N THR A 72 18.00 -24.29 -5.31
CA THR A 72 17.22 -24.71 -4.14
C THR A 72 15.79 -25.08 -4.52
N ASN A 73 15.15 -25.95 -3.70
CA ASN A 73 13.76 -26.38 -3.89
C ASN A 73 12.77 -25.50 -3.10
N ARG A 74 13.11 -24.24 -2.79
CA ARG A 74 12.21 -23.34 -2.11
C ARG A 74 11.00 -23.01 -2.99
N LEU A 75 9.79 -23.05 -2.44
CA LEU A 75 8.58 -22.61 -3.14
C LEU A 75 8.50 -21.09 -3.22
N TYR A 76 8.90 -20.40 -2.13
CA TYR A 76 8.94 -18.94 -2.04
C TYR A 76 10.33 -18.43 -1.69
N ALA A 77 10.66 -17.25 -2.19
CA ALA A 77 11.77 -16.43 -1.72
C ALA A 77 11.35 -15.58 -0.53
N PHE A 78 10.13 -14.99 -0.61
CA PHE A 78 9.63 -14.01 0.34
C PHE A 78 8.28 -14.42 0.88
N GLY A 79 8.09 -14.27 2.20
CA GLY A 79 6.86 -14.66 2.90
C GLY A 79 5.69 -13.67 2.74
N ALA A 80 5.91 -12.54 2.11
CA ALA A 80 4.92 -11.52 1.76
C ALA A 80 5.35 -10.82 0.46
N ASP A 81 5.13 -9.50 0.32
CA ASP A 81 5.44 -8.73 -0.89
C ASP A 81 6.92 -8.72 -1.25
N GLY A 82 7.20 -8.48 -2.51
CA GLY A 82 8.53 -8.13 -2.97
C GLY A 82 8.89 -6.71 -2.52
N PHE A 83 8.48 -5.71 -3.27
CA PHE A 83 8.57 -4.31 -2.87
C PHE A 83 7.22 -3.85 -2.30
N HIS A 84 7.24 -3.28 -1.10
CA HIS A 84 6.10 -2.66 -0.45
C HIS A 84 6.43 -1.22 -0.09
N MET A 85 5.97 -0.28 -0.90
CA MET A 85 6.29 1.14 -0.80
C MET A 85 5.05 1.92 -0.34
N ASN A 86 5.11 2.47 0.85
CA ASN A 86 3.95 2.94 1.59
C ASN A 86 4.17 4.36 2.10
N GLU A 87 3.27 5.27 1.74
CA GLU A 87 3.25 6.66 2.25
C GLU A 87 4.56 7.44 2.07
N LEU A 88 5.29 7.22 0.99
CA LEU A 88 6.46 8.02 0.65
C LEU A 88 6.02 9.33 -0.02
N ALA A 89 6.69 10.45 0.29
CA ALA A 89 6.42 11.71 -0.42
C ALA A 89 6.83 11.60 -1.90
N ASN A 90 7.98 10.98 -2.19
CA ASN A 90 8.43 10.67 -3.54
C ASN A 90 8.47 9.16 -3.72
N GLY A 91 7.86 8.68 -4.79
CA GLY A 91 7.83 7.26 -5.11
C GLY A 91 9.21 6.67 -5.44
N PRO A 92 9.32 5.34 -5.45
CA PRO A 92 10.56 4.66 -5.77
C PRO A 92 10.87 4.69 -7.27
N VAL A 93 12.15 4.55 -7.61
CA VAL A 93 12.62 4.16 -8.93
C VAL A 93 13.10 2.72 -8.85
N ILE A 94 12.48 1.82 -9.62
CA ILE A 94 12.83 0.40 -9.71
C ILE A 94 13.11 0.11 -11.18
N GLU A 95 14.37 -0.13 -11.52
CA GLU A 95 14.75 -0.32 -12.91
C GLU A 95 15.77 -1.44 -13.09
N ASP A 96 15.74 -2.05 -14.29
CA ASP A 96 16.64 -3.13 -14.70
C ASP A 96 16.72 -4.27 -13.67
N SER A 97 15.58 -4.57 -13.02
CA SER A 97 15.49 -5.41 -11.82
C SER A 97 14.63 -6.65 -12.04
N GLU A 98 14.82 -7.68 -11.20
CA GLU A 98 14.04 -8.92 -11.24
C GLU A 98 13.39 -9.17 -9.87
N MET A 99 12.09 -9.50 -9.87
CA MET A 99 11.34 -9.89 -8.68
C MET A 99 10.51 -11.14 -8.97
N SER A 100 10.58 -12.14 -8.08
CA SER A 100 9.84 -13.39 -8.25
C SER A 100 9.68 -14.21 -6.96
N TYR A 101 8.78 -15.18 -6.99
CA TYR A 101 8.52 -16.16 -5.92
C TYR A 101 8.17 -15.52 -4.58
N THR A 102 7.32 -14.50 -4.60
CA THR A 102 6.73 -13.91 -3.40
C THR A 102 5.49 -14.71 -2.95
N ALA A 103 5.18 -14.65 -1.67
CA ALA A 103 3.92 -15.19 -1.15
C ALA A 103 2.79 -14.15 -1.16
N ASP A 104 3.00 -12.99 -1.76
CA ASP A 104 2.04 -11.93 -1.99
C ASP A 104 2.43 -11.17 -3.27
N ASP A 105 2.19 -9.85 -3.36
CA ASP A 105 2.46 -9.06 -4.55
C ASP A 105 3.96 -8.91 -4.86
N LEU A 106 4.31 -8.81 -6.13
CA LEU A 106 5.71 -8.52 -6.49
C LEU A 106 6.06 -7.06 -6.20
N ILE A 107 5.18 -6.13 -6.58
CA ILE A 107 5.32 -4.69 -6.33
C ILE A 107 3.99 -4.14 -5.83
N ASN A 108 4.00 -3.65 -4.59
CA ASN A 108 2.92 -2.91 -3.98
C ASN A 108 3.39 -1.47 -3.70
N ILE A 109 2.72 -0.48 -4.30
CA ILE A 109 3.01 0.95 -4.09
C ILE A 109 1.71 1.65 -3.76
N HIS A 110 1.64 2.26 -2.58
CA HIS A 110 0.38 2.86 -2.14
C HIS A 110 0.56 4.09 -1.24
N GLY A 111 -0.46 4.95 -1.27
CA GLY A 111 -0.70 5.95 -0.23
C GLY A 111 -1.44 5.36 0.95
N ARG A 112 -2.08 6.20 1.75
CA ARG A 112 -2.99 5.80 2.81
C ARG A 112 -3.99 6.91 3.10
N PHE A 113 -5.23 6.54 3.38
CA PHE A 113 -6.22 7.46 3.90
C PHE A 113 -6.00 7.77 5.38
N GLY A 114 -6.35 9.00 5.79
CA GLY A 114 -6.75 9.27 7.15
C GLY A 114 -8.25 8.99 7.36
N TRP A 115 -8.71 9.04 8.61
CA TRP A 115 -10.10 8.73 8.99
C TRP A 115 -10.64 9.76 9.97
N VAL A 116 -11.88 10.18 9.75
CA VAL A 116 -12.61 10.97 10.75
C VAL A 116 -13.14 10.04 11.83
N CYS A 117 -12.69 10.23 13.06
CA CYS A 117 -13.16 9.48 14.23
C CYS A 117 -14.43 10.10 14.81
N SER A 118 -14.49 11.41 14.89
CA SER A 118 -15.65 12.15 15.40
C SER A 118 -15.59 13.64 15.02
N ARG A 119 -16.72 14.31 15.17
CA ARG A 119 -16.79 15.77 15.22
C ARG A 119 -16.70 16.21 16.68
N ASN A 120 -15.82 17.14 16.98
CA ASN A 120 -15.74 17.73 18.32
C ASN A 120 -16.90 18.73 18.51
N ASN A 121 -17.74 18.48 19.51
CA ASN A 121 -18.95 19.29 19.79
C ASN A 121 -19.89 19.45 18.60
N ASN A 122 -20.04 18.42 17.75
CA ASN A 122 -20.81 18.46 16.51
C ASN A 122 -20.35 19.55 15.51
N SER A 123 -19.16 20.05 15.65
CA SER A 123 -18.61 21.06 14.74
C SER A 123 -18.27 20.45 13.38
N LYS A 124 -18.50 21.18 12.31
CA LYS A 124 -18.10 20.81 10.96
C LYS A 124 -16.67 21.28 10.60
N THR A 125 -16.03 22.03 11.49
CA THR A 125 -14.66 22.53 11.35
C THR A 125 -13.69 21.96 12.37
N HIS A 126 -14.17 21.32 13.46
CA HIS A 126 -13.34 20.70 14.49
C HIS A 126 -13.54 19.20 14.49
N LEU A 127 -12.56 18.48 13.98
CA LEU A 127 -12.64 17.03 13.83
C LEU A 127 -11.56 16.33 14.65
N ARG A 128 -11.89 15.16 15.18
CA ARG A 128 -10.91 14.19 15.67
C ARG A 128 -10.64 13.17 14.58
N ILE A 129 -9.38 12.95 14.25
CA ILE A 129 -8.96 12.13 13.13
C ILE A 129 -7.91 11.10 13.52
N LEU A 130 -7.84 10.02 12.76
CA LEU A 130 -6.75 9.04 12.75
C LEU A 130 -5.96 9.19 11.45
N CYS A 131 -4.66 9.34 11.53
CA CYS A 131 -3.78 9.29 10.36
C CYS A 131 -2.37 8.86 10.76
N SER A 132 -1.56 8.49 9.77
CA SER A 132 -0.14 8.21 9.97
C SER A 132 0.58 9.46 10.50
N ALA A 133 1.59 9.26 11.34
CA ALA A 133 2.31 10.37 11.93
C ALA A 133 3.01 11.22 10.86
N GLY A 134 2.71 12.51 10.82
CA GLY A 134 3.28 13.46 9.86
C GLY A 134 2.64 13.44 8.46
N ALA A 135 1.61 12.63 8.24
CA ALA A 135 0.89 12.58 6.96
C ALA A 135 0.11 13.88 6.68
N ILE A 136 -0.45 14.47 7.72
CA ILE A 136 -1.19 15.74 7.64
C ILE A 136 -0.43 16.84 8.39
N LYS A 137 -0.40 18.04 7.82
CA LYS A 137 0.31 19.20 8.38
C LYS A 137 -0.57 20.45 8.35
N VAL A 138 -0.29 21.38 9.26
CA VAL A 138 -0.91 22.73 9.25
C VAL A 138 -0.56 23.42 7.92
N GLY A 139 -1.55 24.08 7.33
CA GLY A 139 -1.47 24.74 6.04
C GLY A 139 -1.73 23.83 4.83
N GLN A 140 -1.88 22.52 5.02
CA GLN A 140 -2.18 21.57 3.96
C GLN A 140 -3.68 21.57 3.65
N GLU A 141 -4.04 21.56 2.37
CA GLU A 141 -5.39 21.24 1.91
C GLU A 141 -5.59 19.73 1.92
N ILE A 142 -6.73 19.27 2.43
CA ILE A 142 -7.15 17.86 2.49
C ILE A 142 -8.58 17.74 1.99
N ASP A 143 -8.88 16.63 1.36
CA ASP A 143 -10.19 16.27 0.83
C ASP A 143 -10.88 15.25 1.70
N PHE A 144 -12.21 15.30 1.75
CA PHE A 144 -13.03 14.38 2.53
C PHE A 144 -13.97 13.59 1.62
N TRP A 145 -14.09 12.30 1.91
CA TRP A 145 -14.89 11.36 1.13
C TRP A 145 -15.73 10.50 2.06
N ASP A 146 -16.92 10.14 1.63
CA ASP A 146 -17.70 9.10 2.29
C ASP A 146 -17.07 7.74 2.02
N ASN A 147 -16.83 6.95 3.06
CA ASN A 147 -16.17 5.65 2.91
C ASN A 147 -17.08 4.57 2.30
N VAL A 148 -18.40 4.77 2.32
CA VAL A 148 -19.39 3.81 1.80
C VAL A 148 -19.79 4.16 0.37
N THR A 149 -20.20 5.39 0.15
CA THR A 149 -20.71 5.84 -1.13
C THR A 149 -19.64 6.44 -2.05
N GLN A 150 -18.45 6.70 -1.50
CA GLN A 150 -17.36 7.41 -2.17
C GLN A 150 -17.74 8.81 -2.66
N GLN A 151 -18.79 9.38 -2.10
CA GLN A 151 -19.19 10.73 -2.41
C GLN A 151 -18.22 11.74 -1.77
N TYR A 152 -17.91 12.77 -2.54
CA TYR A 152 -17.13 13.90 -2.08
C TYR A 152 -17.87 14.67 -0.97
N ARG A 153 -17.19 14.95 0.13
CA ARG A 153 -17.73 15.60 1.32
C ARG A 153 -17.17 17.01 1.57
N GLY A 154 -16.34 17.49 0.67
CA GLY A 154 -15.72 18.80 0.76
C GLY A 154 -14.21 18.76 0.97
N LYS A 155 -13.60 19.93 0.94
CA LYS A 155 -12.19 20.13 1.22
C LYS A 155 -11.97 21.32 2.13
N ALA A 156 -10.88 21.31 2.87
CA ALA A 156 -10.49 22.41 3.73
C ALA A 156 -8.99 22.43 3.96
N THR A 157 -8.47 23.60 4.34
CA THR A 157 -7.08 23.72 4.81
C THR A 157 -7.02 23.45 6.31
N VAL A 158 -6.03 22.71 6.76
CA VAL A 158 -5.77 22.45 8.17
C VAL A 158 -5.18 23.70 8.83
N GLU A 159 -5.92 24.34 9.74
CA GLU A 159 -5.46 25.52 10.47
C GLU A 159 -4.70 25.15 11.75
N SER A 160 -5.10 24.05 12.40
CA SER A 160 -4.36 23.53 13.56
C SER A 160 -4.42 22.01 13.60
N LEU A 161 -3.40 21.41 14.21
CA LEU A 161 -3.24 19.97 14.36
C LEU A 161 -2.64 19.70 15.74
N THR A 162 -3.41 19.06 16.63
CA THR A 162 -2.95 18.72 17.98
C THR A 162 -3.02 17.23 18.21
N ARG A 163 -1.89 16.61 18.57
CA ARG A 163 -1.87 15.17 18.86
C ARG A 163 -2.58 14.88 20.18
N VAL A 164 -3.49 13.93 20.17
CA VAL A 164 -4.16 13.42 21.37
C VAL A 164 -3.22 12.46 22.08
N SER A 165 -3.00 12.70 23.40
CA SER A 165 -2.12 11.88 24.24
C SER A 165 -2.86 11.09 25.32
N ASN A 166 -4.12 11.42 25.59
CA ASN A 166 -4.94 10.72 26.58
C ASN A 166 -5.32 9.33 26.08
N ALA A 167 -4.91 8.30 26.83
CA ALA A 167 -5.12 6.90 26.44
C ALA A 167 -6.59 6.52 26.30
N THR A 168 -7.47 7.06 27.15
CA THR A 168 -8.91 6.80 27.09
C THR A 168 -9.55 7.40 25.84
N GLU A 169 -9.18 8.64 25.51
CA GLU A 169 -9.67 9.31 24.30
C GLU A 169 -9.16 8.63 23.02
N ILE A 170 -7.91 8.17 23.02
CA ILE A 170 -7.34 7.39 21.92
C ILE A 170 -8.11 6.07 21.73
N ALA A 171 -8.36 5.34 22.81
CA ALA A 171 -9.11 4.09 22.76
C ALA A 171 -10.54 4.30 22.26
N GLU A 172 -11.22 5.36 22.70
CA GLU A 172 -12.56 5.71 22.24
C GLU A 172 -12.57 6.08 20.76
N ALA A 173 -11.63 6.92 20.31
CA ALA A 173 -11.52 7.33 18.90
C ALA A 173 -11.26 6.15 17.97
N LYS A 174 -10.56 5.11 18.42
CA LYS A 174 -10.23 3.91 17.62
C LYS A 174 -11.31 2.84 17.60
N LYS A 175 -12.35 2.93 18.42
CA LYS A 175 -13.36 1.86 18.56
C LYS A 175 -14.04 1.44 17.25
N ASP A 176 -14.24 2.38 16.34
CA ASP A 176 -15.03 2.16 15.13
C ASP A 176 -14.20 2.46 13.85
N VAL A 177 -12.89 2.53 14.01
CA VAL A 177 -11.97 2.71 12.89
C VAL A 177 -11.45 1.35 12.43
N ILE A 178 -11.18 1.22 11.16
CA ILE A 178 -10.71 -0.04 10.55
C ILE A 178 -9.51 -0.62 11.30
N GLN A 179 -9.55 -1.91 11.50
CA GLN A 179 -8.73 -2.71 12.40
C GLN A 179 -7.22 -2.68 12.09
N TYR A 180 -6.83 -2.28 10.89
CA TYR A 180 -5.44 -2.31 10.41
C TYR A 180 -4.78 -0.94 10.26
N LEU A 181 -5.46 0.16 10.63
CA LEU A 181 -4.88 1.47 10.60
C LEU A 181 -3.98 1.73 11.83
N ASP A 182 -2.70 1.53 11.63
CA ASP A 182 -1.69 2.07 12.54
C ASP A 182 -1.60 3.58 12.34
N GLY A 183 -1.83 4.35 13.38
CA GLY A 183 -1.78 5.79 13.29
C GLY A 183 -1.90 6.46 14.65
N SER A 184 -1.76 7.76 14.62
CA SER A 184 -1.95 8.66 15.76
C SER A 184 -3.29 9.39 15.64
N ILE A 185 -3.88 9.67 16.80
CA ILE A 185 -5.11 10.47 16.89
C ILE A 185 -4.72 11.94 17.01
N TYR A 186 -5.41 12.76 16.23
CA TYR A 186 -5.25 14.22 16.27
C TYR A 186 -6.60 14.92 16.34
N ASP A 187 -6.64 16.05 17.02
CA ASP A 187 -7.70 17.05 16.89
C ASP A 187 -7.24 18.08 15.88
N ILE A 188 -8.08 18.34 14.86
CA ILE A 188 -7.79 19.31 13.80
C ILE A 188 -8.85 20.41 13.78
N VAL A 189 -8.42 21.61 13.39
CA VAL A 189 -9.29 22.74 13.02
C VAL A 189 -9.12 23.01 11.55
N LEU A 190 -10.25 23.18 10.86
CA LEU A 190 -10.33 23.39 9.41
C LEU A 190 -10.73 24.81 9.09
N SER A 191 -10.25 25.35 7.98
CA SER A 191 -10.53 26.71 7.49
C SER A 191 -11.99 26.96 7.12
N ASN A 192 -12.75 25.91 6.83
CA ASN A 192 -14.16 25.97 6.45
C ASN A 192 -14.88 24.67 6.83
N GLU A 193 -16.21 24.73 6.82
CA GLU A 193 -17.06 23.55 7.08
C GLU A 193 -16.92 22.50 6.00
N VAL A 194 -16.94 21.22 6.44
CA VAL A 194 -17.00 20.03 5.59
C VAL A 194 -18.13 19.11 6.03
N GLU A 195 -18.71 18.37 5.10
CA GLU A 195 -19.79 17.41 5.38
C GLU A 195 -19.23 16.01 5.79
N ALA A 196 -18.05 16.03 6.41
CA ALA A 196 -17.40 14.80 6.89
C ALA A 196 -17.98 14.35 8.22
N ASP A 197 -18.42 13.11 8.27
CA ASP A 197 -18.92 12.43 9.47
C ASP A 197 -17.92 11.37 9.93
N LYS A 198 -18.25 10.71 11.04
CA LYS A 198 -17.52 9.55 11.52
C LYS A 198 -17.33 8.52 10.39
N ALA A 199 -16.14 7.98 10.30
CA ALA A 199 -15.67 7.07 9.25
C ALA A 199 -15.50 7.70 7.85
N SER A 200 -15.68 9.01 7.68
CA SER A 200 -15.26 9.66 6.43
C SER A 200 -13.75 9.51 6.23
N LEU A 201 -13.35 9.31 4.98
CA LEU A 201 -11.96 9.22 4.56
C LEU A 201 -11.37 10.61 4.41
N ILE A 202 -10.08 10.72 4.72
CA ILE A 202 -9.29 11.93 4.51
C ILE A 202 -8.22 11.62 3.49
N GLU A 203 -8.32 12.28 2.33
CA GLU A 203 -7.28 12.23 1.30
C GLU A 203 -6.29 13.37 1.54
N HIS A 204 -5.02 12.99 1.73
CA HIS A 204 -3.92 13.92 1.88
C HIS A 204 -2.91 13.70 0.76
N HIS A 205 -2.56 14.73 0.01
CA HIS A 205 -1.79 14.60 -1.23
C HIS A 205 -0.26 14.57 -1.01
N ALA A 206 0.20 14.57 0.22
CA ALA A 206 1.63 14.75 0.51
C ALA A 206 2.47 13.47 0.44
N ASN A 207 1.88 12.31 0.78
CA ASN A 207 2.62 11.05 0.91
C ASN A 207 1.92 9.94 0.10
N VAL A 208 1.91 10.10 -1.21
CA VAL A 208 1.18 9.24 -2.14
C VAL A 208 2.13 8.53 -3.12
N CYS A 209 3.38 8.36 -2.73
CA CYS A 209 4.41 7.75 -3.58
C CYS A 209 4.48 8.41 -4.98
N SER A 210 4.35 9.76 -5.04
CA SER A 210 4.28 10.50 -6.30
C SER A 210 5.58 10.36 -7.11
N GLY A 211 5.45 10.25 -8.43
CA GLY A 211 6.59 10.18 -9.34
C GLY A 211 7.32 8.83 -9.33
N PHE A 212 6.66 7.75 -8.93
CA PHE A 212 7.29 6.43 -8.98
C PHE A 212 7.58 5.96 -10.41
N VAL A 213 8.63 5.18 -10.57
CA VAL A 213 9.03 4.60 -11.86
C VAL A 213 9.33 3.12 -11.69
N VAL A 214 8.69 2.27 -12.51
CA VAL A 214 9.05 0.86 -12.63
C VAL A 214 9.30 0.57 -14.10
N ARG A 215 10.56 0.30 -14.44
CA ARG A 215 10.93 0.09 -15.84
C ARG A 215 11.99 -0.99 -16.06
N ASN A 216 11.95 -1.61 -17.25
CA ASN A 216 12.88 -2.64 -17.70
C ASN A 216 13.00 -3.81 -16.72
N CYS A 217 11.93 -4.08 -15.94
CA CYS A 217 11.93 -5.11 -14.91
C CYS A 217 11.34 -6.42 -15.42
N LYS A 218 11.77 -7.52 -14.81
CA LYS A 218 11.20 -8.84 -14.99
C LYS A 218 10.49 -9.27 -13.70
N LEU A 219 9.16 -9.33 -13.76
CA LEU A 219 8.27 -9.65 -12.65
C LEU A 219 7.60 -10.99 -12.95
N HIS A 220 7.84 -12.03 -12.13
CA HIS A 220 7.38 -13.34 -12.53
C HIS A 220 7.24 -14.37 -11.41
N ASP A 221 6.52 -15.45 -11.73
CA ASP A 221 6.39 -16.65 -10.91
C ASP A 221 5.95 -16.36 -9.46
N THR A 222 4.78 -15.73 -9.33
CA THR A 222 4.06 -15.61 -8.06
C THR A 222 2.62 -16.07 -8.22
N PHE A 223 1.97 -16.49 -7.14
CA PHE A 223 0.55 -16.82 -7.19
C PHE A 223 -0.35 -15.58 -7.05
N ASN A 224 0.17 -14.46 -6.64
CA ASN A 224 -0.57 -13.19 -6.51
C ASN A 224 -0.24 -12.23 -7.69
N ARG A 225 -0.23 -10.93 -7.49
CA ARG A 225 -0.12 -9.91 -8.53
C ARG A 225 1.33 -9.54 -8.85
N GLY A 226 1.58 -9.11 -10.07
CA GLY A 226 2.81 -8.41 -10.42
C GLY A 226 2.80 -6.99 -9.85
N PHE A 227 1.67 -6.29 -10.02
CA PHE A 227 1.46 -4.93 -9.52
C PHE A 227 0.21 -4.82 -8.67
N LEU A 228 0.33 -4.18 -7.52
CA LEU A 228 -0.73 -3.57 -6.75
C LEU A 228 -0.37 -2.09 -6.57
N ILE A 229 -1.13 -1.20 -7.20
CA ILE A 229 -0.89 0.25 -7.12
C ILE A 229 -2.16 0.92 -6.60
N ASN A 230 -2.08 1.51 -5.43
CA ASN A 230 -3.21 2.13 -4.75
C ASN A 230 -2.87 3.57 -4.36
N GLY A 231 -3.55 4.54 -4.95
CA GLY A 231 -3.38 5.94 -4.57
C GLY A 231 -2.00 6.54 -4.81
N ALA A 232 -1.14 5.87 -5.57
CA ALA A 232 0.12 6.45 -6.01
C ALA A 232 -0.11 7.27 -7.28
N SER A 233 0.55 8.43 -7.38
CA SER A 233 0.31 9.41 -8.44
C SER A 233 1.57 9.67 -9.28
N ASP A 234 1.37 10.23 -10.48
CA ASP A 234 2.45 10.61 -11.41
C ASP A 234 3.41 9.47 -11.73
N GLY A 235 2.87 8.26 -11.82
CA GLY A 235 3.64 7.02 -11.96
C GLY A 235 3.95 6.65 -13.41
N ILE A 236 5.07 5.94 -13.62
CA ILE A 236 5.45 5.36 -14.91
C ILE A 236 5.74 3.88 -14.74
N ILE A 237 5.04 3.06 -15.51
CA ILE A 237 5.27 1.60 -15.62
C ILE A 237 5.57 1.29 -17.09
N GLU A 238 6.83 1.03 -17.42
CA GLU A 238 7.22 0.88 -18.81
C GLU A 238 8.26 -0.22 -19.07
N ASN A 239 8.17 -0.82 -20.26
CA ASN A 239 9.15 -1.79 -20.76
C ASN A 239 9.33 -3.02 -19.83
N ASN A 240 8.35 -3.37 -19.02
CA ASN A 240 8.44 -4.51 -18.11
C ASN A 240 7.93 -5.79 -18.76
N ILE A 241 8.41 -6.93 -18.27
CA ILE A 241 7.87 -8.26 -18.57
C ILE A 241 7.23 -8.80 -17.31
N VAL A 242 5.91 -8.99 -17.33
CA VAL A 242 5.13 -9.61 -16.25
C VAL A 242 4.64 -10.97 -16.74
N GLN A 243 5.05 -12.05 -16.07
CA GLN A 243 4.70 -13.38 -16.54
C GLN A 243 4.46 -14.39 -15.41
N ASN A 244 3.58 -15.36 -15.65
CA ASN A 244 3.26 -16.42 -14.68
C ASN A 244 2.88 -15.88 -13.31
N VAL A 245 1.97 -14.90 -13.27
CA VAL A 245 1.40 -14.37 -12.04
C VAL A 245 -0.04 -14.82 -11.90
N GLY A 246 -0.45 -15.21 -10.71
CA GLY A 246 -1.72 -15.91 -10.48
C GLY A 246 -2.94 -15.00 -10.50
N SER A 247 -2.78 -13.71 -10.26
CA SER A 247 -3.86 -12.72 -10.23
C SER A 247 -3.65 -11.61 -11.25
N GLY A 248 -4.73 -10.88 -11.58
CA GLY A 248 -4.66 -9.66 -12.39
C GLY A 248 -3.94 -8.53 -11.69
N GLN A 249 -3.39 -7.60 -12.47
CA GLN A 249 -2.73 -6.41 -11.96
C GLN A 249 -3.78 -5.41 -11.49
N SER A 250 -3.64 -4.87 -10.29
CA SER A 250 -4.64 -3.98 -9.69
C SER A 250 -4.12 -2.55 -9.56
N PHE A 251 -4.91 -1.62 -10.08
CA PHE A 251 -4.70 -0.18 -10.03
C PHE A 251 -5.98 0.46 -9.54
N HIS A 252 -6.09 0.70 -8.23
CA HIS A 252 -7.37 1.11 -7.68
C HIS A 252 -7.24 1.98 -6.43
N MET A 253 -8.35 2.61 -6.06
CA MET A 253 -8.54 3.22 -4.75
C MET A 253 -9.04 2.14 -3.78
N GLU A 254 -8.38 1.94 -2.66
CA GLU A 254 -8.76 0.97 -1.65
C GLU A 254 -9.26 1.69 -0.39
N THR A 255 -10.57 1.65 -0.16
CA THR A 255 -11.24 2.34 0.96
C THR A 255 -11.59 1.39 2.11
N TRP A 256 -11.21 0.12 1.98
CA TRP A 256 -11.74 -0.93 2.84
C TRP A 256 -10.78 -1.32 3.98
N ILE A 257 -10.34 -2.57 4.04
CA ILE A 257 -9.65 -3.16 5.20
C ILE A 257 -8.34 -2.45 5.56
N TYR A 258 -7.55 -2.10 4.57
CA TYR A 258 -6.20 -1.56 4.81
C TYR A 258 -6.14 -0.04 4.67
N GLY A 259 -7.14 0.58 4.03
CA GLY A 259 -7.14 2.01 3.75
C GLY A 259 -5.95 2.41 2.87
N GLU A 260 -5.53 1.50 2.01
CA GLU A 260 -4.40 1.68 1.12
C GLU A 260 -4.83 2.46 -0.11
N GLY A 261 -4.79 3.74 -0.04
CA GLY A 261 -4.82 4.44 -1.27
C GLY A 261 -6.02 5.30 -1.57
N GLN A 262 -5.69 6.30 -2.21
CA GLN A 262 -6.45 7.41 -2.74
C GLN A 262 -6.70 7.19 -4.22
N TYR A 263 -7.22 8.17 -4.93
CA TYR A 263 -7.31 8.12 -6.37
C TYR A 263 -5.93 8.08 -7.02
N ILE A 264 -5.80 7.23 -8.05
CA ILE A 264 -4.61 7.22 -8.90
C ILE A 264 -4.75 8.34 -9.94
N ASN A 265 -3.75 9.20 -10.03
CA ASN A 265 -3.70 10.26 -11.01
C ASN A 265 -2.43 10.15 -11.86
N ASN A 266 -2.52 10.50 -13.15
CA ASN A 266 -1.38 10.61 -14.08
C ASN A 266 -0.51 9.35 -14.15
N LEU A 267 -1.13 8.17 -14.24
CA LEU A 267 -0.40 6.91 -14.41
C LEU A 267 -0.15 6.64 -15.91
N ILE A 268 1.12 6.43 -16.26
CA ILE A 268 1.54 6.03 -17.60
C ILE A 268 1.93 4.55 -17.58
N VAL A 269 1.19 3.72 -18.33
CA VAL A 269 1.51 2.30 -18.52
C VAL A 269 1.77 2.08 -20.01
N ARG A 270 3.01 1.78 -20.38
CA ARG A 270 3.39 1.65 -21.80
C ARG A 270 4.47 0.60 -22.06
N ASN A 271 4.43 0.00 -23.24
CA ASN A 271 5.46 -0.94 -23.73
C ASN A 271 5.70 -2.15 -22.80
N ASN A 272 4.76 -2.51 -21.94
CA ASN A 272 4.87 -3.67 -21.09
C ASN A 272 4.36 -4.93 -21.79
N THR A 273 4.93 -6.07 -21.43
CA THR A 273 4.52 -7.38 -21.92
C THR A 273 3.92 -8.19 -20.78
N PHE A 274 2.67 -8.61 -20.90
CA PHE A 274 1.97 -9.46 -19.94
C PHE A 274 1.73 -10.85 -20.54
N LYS A 275 2.27 -11.91 -19.87
CA LYS A 275 2.16 -13.32 -20.30
C LYS A 275 1.65 -14.16 -19.14
N LYS A 276 0.47 -14.77 -19.26
CA LYS A 276 -0.17 -15.50 -18.16
C LYS A 276 -0.17 -14.65 -16.87
N ALA A 277 -0.69 -13.44 -16.98
CA ALA A 277 -0.57 -12.41 -15.96
C ALA A 277 -1.93 -11.85 -15.50
N GLY A 278 -3.03 -12.52 -15.86
CA GLY A 278 -4.37 -12.04 -15.56
C GLY A 278 -4.72 -10.72 -16.26
N ALA A 279 -5.79 -10.09 -15.83
CA ALA A 279 -6.27 -8.82 -16.37
C ALA A 279 -5.56 -7.62 -15.72
N LEU A 280 -5.63 -6.45 -16.39
CA LEU A 280 -5.32 -5.17 -15.78
C LEU A 280 -6.63 -4.53 -15.30
N TRP A 281 -6.70 -4.24 -14.03
CA TRP A 281 -7.87 -3.66 -13.37
C TRP A 281 -7.59 -2.21 -12.98
N PHE A 282 -8.40 -1.30 -13.51
CA PHE A 282 -8.38 0.12 -13.13
C PHE A 282 -9.77 0.46 -12.60
N SER A 283 -9.90 0.67 -11.30
CA SER A 283 -11.22 0.91 -10.71
C SER A 283 -11.16 1.66 -9.38
N THR A 284 -12.31 2.20 -8.99
CA THR A 284 -12.61 2.46 -7.59
C THR A 284 -13.28 1.20 -7.03
N VAL A 285 -12.82 0.64 -5.94
CA VAL A 285 -13.45 -0.51 -5.31
C VAL A 285 -14.61 -0.04 -4.46
N PRO A 286 -15.86 -0.46 -4.74
CA PRO A 286 -16.98 -0.13 -3.87
C PRO A 286 -16.77 -0.73 -2.48
N PRO A 287 -17.22 -0.08 -1.41
CA PRO A 287 -17.20 -0.63 -0.07
C PRO A 287 -17.94 -1.97 -0.01
N GLY A 288 -17.33 -2.97 0.62
CA GLY A 288 -17.90 -4.31 0.73
C GLY A 288 -17.82 -5.14 -0.56
N GLY A 289 -17.22 -4.62 -1.61
CA GLY A 289 -16.85 -5.42 -2.77
C GLY A 289 -15.75 -6.39 -2.38
N ASN A 290 -15.95 -7.69 -2.58
CA ASN A 290 -14.89 -8.66 -2.43
C ASN A 290 -13.74 -8.24 -3.35
N SER A 291 -12.55 -8.09 -2.80
CA SER A 291 -11.35 -8.11 -3.62
C SER A 291 -11.37 -9.41 -4.41
N PHE A 292 -11.31 -9.31 -5.70
CA PHE A 292 -11.33 -10.45 -6.62
C PHE A 292 -10.16 -11.38 -6.40
#